data_a02ba987eefcbfc74a37153cc6c78477
#
_entry.id   a02ba987eefcbfc74a37153cc6c78477
#
_cell.length_a   1.000
_cell.length_b   1.000
_cell.length_c   1.000
_cell.angle_alpha   90.00
_cell.angle_beta   90.00
_cell.angle_gamma   90.00
#
_symmetry.space_group_name_H-M   'P 1'
#
loop_
_entity.id
_entity.type
_entity.pdbx_description
1 polymer ?
#
loop_
_entity_poly.entity_id
_entity_poly.type
_entity_poly.pdbx_seq_one_letter_code
_entity_poly.pdbx_strand_id
1 'polypeptide(L)'
;MFGFNFEEMLLGIPGLIIAMTFHEYAHARAAVSLGDFTPRLMGRLTLDPRAHIDPIGLIMLFLVRFGWAKPVMVNPSNFRQPKRDDILVSVAGPAMNLLLGFIAFYIILFIRTHNVDVSSITYGIIQMIFVYNVNFAIFNMLPIPPLDGSH
;
A
#
# COMPACT_ATOMS: atom_id res chain seq x y z
N MET A 1 25.83 7.86 7.83
CA MET A 1 26.23 6.68 7.08
C MET A 1 25.09 5.67 7.11
N PHE A 2 24.50 5.38 5.99
CA PHE A 2 23.36 4.46 5.90
C PHE A 2 23.88 3.01 6.01
N GLY A 3 24.07 2.54 7.24
CA GLY A 3 24.37 1.15 7.49
C GLY A 3 23.19 0.27 7.07
N PHE A 4 23.47 -0.80 6.32
CA PHE A 4 22.48 -1.82 6.03
C PHE A 4 22.15 -2.55 7.33
N ASN A 5 20.94 -2.28 7.88
CA ASN A 5 20.46 -3.01 9.04
C ASN A 5 19.50 -4.10 8.57
N PHE A 6 19.97 -5.34 8.55
CA PHE A 6 19.20 -6.49 8.12
C PHE A 6 17.98 -6.75 9.00
N GLU A 7 18.07 -6.47 10.30
CA GLU A 7 16.94 -6.60 11.22
C GLU A 7 15.82 -5.61 10.89
N GLU A 8 16.15 -4.34 10.66
CA GLU A 8 15.17 -3.33 10.26
C GLU A 8 14.50 -3.68 8.94
N MET A 9 15.24 -4.23 8.00
CA MET A 9 14.71 -4.70 6.74
C MET A 9 13.70 -5.84 6.96
N LEU A 10 14.02 -6.83 7.78
CA LEU A 10 13.12 -7.94 8.09
C LEU A 10 11.87 -7.47 8.83
N LEU A 11 11.99 -6.54 9.78
CA LEU A 11 10.85 -5.94 10.48
C LEU A 11 9.95 -5.13 9.55
N GLY A 12 10.51 -4.60 8.47
CA GLY A 12 9.77 -3.83 7.47
C GLY A 12 8.95 -4.67 6.51
N ILE A 13 9.27 -5.95 6.30
CA ILE A 13 8.59 -6.80 5.31
C ILE A 13 7.08 -6.89 5.56
N PRO A 14 6.57 -7.19 6.78
CA PRO A 14 5.14 -7.23 7.02
C PRO A 14 4.45 -5.89 6.71
N GLY A 15 5.05 -4.78 7.11
CA GLY A 15 4.53 -3.44 6.83
C GLY A 15 4.45 -3.12 5.36
N LEU A 16 5.47 -3.47 4.60
CA LEU A 16 5.51 -3.29 3.15
C LEU A 16 4.42 -4.12 2.45
N ILE A 17 4.30 -5.40 2.81
CA ILE A 17 3.30 -6.31 2.24
C ILE A 17 1.89 -5.79 2.52
N ILE A 18 1.60 -5.39 3.76
CA ILE A 18 0.32 -4.83 4.16
C ILE A 18 0.02 -3.55 3.38
N ALA A 19 0.96 -2.60 3.37
CA ALA A 19 0.78 -1.32 2.69
C ALA A 19 0.46 -1.51 1.21
N MET A 20 1.23 -2.33 0.52
CA MET A 20 1.08 -2.60 -0.91
C MET A 20 -0.21 -3.37 -1.22
N THR A 21 -0.50 -4.41 -0.46
CA THR A 21 -1.69 -5.26 -0.69
C THR A 21 -2.99 -4.47 -0.52
N PHE A 22 -3.11 -3.71 0.56
CA PHE A 22 -4.30 -2.90 0.79
C PHE A 22 -4.42 -1.74 -0.18
N HIS A 23 -3.31 -1.15 -0.59
CA HIS A 23 -3.26 -0.11 -1.62
C HIS A 23 -3.85 -0.62 -2.94
N GLU A 24 -3.33 -1.71 -3.47
CA GLU A 24 -3.79 -2.31 -4.72
C GLU A 24 -5.23 -2.83 -4.61
N TYR A 25 -5.58 -3.44 -3.48
CA TYR A 25 -6.97 -3.85 -3.22
C TYR A 25 -7.93 -2.67 -3.26
N ALA A 26 -7.56 -1.53 -2.68
CA ALA A 26 -8.39 -0.33 -2.68
C ALA A 26 -8.66 0.19 -4.10
N HIS A 27 -7.65 0.20 -4.98
CA HIS A 27 -7.83 0.51 -6.40
C HIS A 27 -8.82 -0.45 -7.06
N ALA A 28 -8.62 -1.75 -6.87
CA ALA A 28 -9.49 -2.77 -7.43
C ALA A 28 -10.94 -2.63 -6.95
N ARG A 29 -11.12 -2.40 -5.65
CA ARG A 29 -12.45 -2.25 -5.04
C ARG A 29 -13.16 -1.00 -5.51
N ALA A 30 -12.47 0.12 -5.62
CA ALA A 30 -13.02 1.37 -6.14
C ALA A 30 -13.43 1.23 -7.61
N ALA A 31 -12.57 0.65 -8.45
CA ALA A 31 -12.87 0.43 -9.86
C ALA A 31 -14.11 -0.43 -10.06
N VAL A 32 -14.21 -1.56 -9.35
CA VAL A 32 -15.38 -2.45 -9.41
C VAL A 32 -16.65 -1.73 -8.94
N SER A 33 -16.56 -0.94 -7.88
CA SER A 33 -17.70 -0.14 -7.36
C SER A 33 -18.21 0.90 -8.36
N LEU A 34 -17.32 1.38 -9.24
CA LEU A 34 -17.63 2.40 -10.25
C LEU A 34 -17.95 1.80 -11.62
N GLY A 35 -18.05 0.47 -11.73
CA GLY A 35 -18.54 -0.22 -12.92
C GLY A 35 -17.45 -0.91 -13.75
N ASP A 36 -16.19 -0.80 -13.40
CA ASP A 36 -15.11 -1.50 -14.08
C ASP A 36 -14.79 -2.84 -13.40
N PHE A 37 -15.25 -3.95 -13.98
CA PHE A 37 -15.02 -5.28 -13.45
C PHE A 37 -13.67 -5.89 -13.87
N THR A 38 -12.84 -5.15 -14.62
CA THR A 38 -11.51 -5.63 -15.07
C THR A 38 -10.67 -6.16 -13.92
N PRO A 39 -10.50 -5.45 -12.77
CA PRO A 39 -9.72 -5.96 -11.66
C PRO A 39 -10.24 -7.28 -11.10
N ARG A 40 -11.57 -7.44 -11.05
CA ARG A 40 -12.21 -8.67 -10.58
C ARG A 40 -11.93 -9.84 -11.50
N LEU A 41 -12.06 -9.63 -12.81
CA LEU A 41 -11.83 -10.65 -13.83
C LEU A 41 -10.37 -11.09 -13.89
N MET A 42 -9.45 -10.21 -13.52
CA MET A 42 -8.01 -10.49 -13.47
C MET A 42 -7.55 -11.06 -12.11
N GLY A 43 -8.47 -11.35 -11.19
CA GLY A 43 -8.14 -11.91 -9.87
C GLY A 43 -7.47 -10.92 -8.92
N ARG A 44 -7.67 -9.61 -9.12
CA ARG A 44 -7.05 -8.56 -8.31
C ARG A 44 -7.91 -8.05 -7.15
N LEU A 45 -9.19 -8.42 -7.11
CA LEU A 45 -10.10 -8.07 -6.03
C LEU A 45 -9.91 -9.03 -4.85
N THR A 46 -8.74 -8.98 -4.23
CA THR A 46 -8.34 -9.88 -3.14
C THR A 46 -7.32 -9.21 -2.23
N LEU A 47 -7.29 -9.61 -0.98
CA LEU A 47 -6.25 -9.26 0.00
C LEU A 47 -5.11 -10.29 0.03
N ASP A 48 -5.07 -11.24 -0.89
CA ASP A 48 -3.94 -12.15 -1.04
C ASP A 48 -2.73 -11.39 -1.58
N PRO A 49 -1.63 -11.25 -0.83
CA PRO A 49 -0.46 -10.51 -1.26
C PRO A 49 0.14 -11.01 -2.57
N ARG A 50 0.01 -12.29 -2.85
CA ARG A 50 0.57 -12.91 -4.08
C ARG A 50 -0.04 -12.35 -5.36
N ALA A 51 -1.27 -11.86 -5.30
CA ALA A 51 -1.94 -11.23 -6.44
C ALA A 51 -1.35 -9.85 -6.77
N HIS A 52 -0.68 -9.19 -5.82
CA HIS A 52 -0.20 -7.82 -5.92
C HIS A 52 1.32 -7.70 -5.93
N ILE A 53 2.04 -8.76 -5.60
CA ILE A 53 3.50 -8.77 -5.58
C ILE A 53 4.03 -9.12 -6.97
N ASP A 54 4.94 -8.27 -7.47
CA ASP A 54 5.79 -8.58 -8.60
C ASP A 54 7.08 -9.21 -8.07
N PRO A 55 7.41 -10.46 -8.43
CA PRO A 55 8.62 -11.12 -7.94
C PRO A 55 9.89 -10.36 -8.29
N ILE A 56 9.97 -9.78 -9.48
CA ILE A 56 11.14 -9.00 -9.92
C ILE A 56 11.21 -7.69 -9.12
N GLY A 57 10.07 -7.01 -8.93
CA GLY A 57 9.99 -5.80 -8.10
C GLY A 57 10.42 -6.05 -6.66
N LEU A 58 10.05 -7.20 -6.09
CA LEU A 58 10.47 -7.60 -4.76
C LEU A 58 11.98 -7.86 -4.67
N ILE A 59 12.55 -8.58 -5.64
CA ILE A 59 14.01 -8.84 -5.70
C ILE A 59 14.76 -7.50 -5.81
N MET A 60 14.31 -6.61 -6.68
CA MET A 60 14.94 -5.29 -6.86
C MET A 60 14.89 -4.45 -5.58
N LEU A 61 13.81 -4.56 -4.80
CA LEU A 61 13.72 -3.88 -3.51
C LEU A 61 14.86 -4.28 -2.56
N PHE A 62 15.23 -5.56 -2.56
CA PHE A 62 16.35 -6.06 -1.74
C PHE A 62 17.72 -5.69 -2.29
N LEU A 63 17.87 -5.68 -3.62
CA LEU A 63 19.17 -5.43 -4.26
C LEU A 63 19.53 -3.95 -4.32
N VAL A 64 18.59 -3.11 -4.74
CA VAL A 64 18.83 -1.68 -5.02
C VAL A 64 17.96 -0.75 -4.18
N ARG A 65 17.19 -1.30 -3.23
CA ARG A 65 16.25 -0.57 -2.36
C ARG A 65 15.17 0.19 -3.11
N PHE A 66 14.92 -0.22 -4.32
CA PHE A 66 13.81 0.26 -5.14
C PHE A 66 13.08 -0.94 -5.73
N GLY A 67 11.77 -0.98 -5.56
CA GLY A 67 10.92 -2.06 -6.05
C GLY A 67 9.56 -1.54 -6.47
N TRP A 68 8.77 -2.40 -7.04
CA TRP A 68 7.42 -2.08 -7.49
C TRP A 68 6.46 -3.23 -7.22
N ALA A 69 5.20 -2.88 -7.08
CA ALA A 69 4.09 -3.83 -7.02
C ALA A 69 3.59 -4.17 -8.43
N LYS A 70 2.80 -5.20 -8.52
CA LYS A 70 2.06 -5.55 -9.71
C LYS A 70 0.78 -4.70 -9.75
N PRO A 71 0.70 -3.67 -10.62
CA PRO A 71 -0.39 -2.71 -10.58
C PRO A 71 -1.73 -3.35 -10.96
N VAL A 72 -2.81 -2.83 -10.40
CA VAL A 72 -4.17 -3.18 -10.79
C VAL A 72 -4.48 -2.52 -12.14
N MET A 73 -4.91 -3.32 -13.11
CA MET A 73 -5.32 -2.81 -14.42
C MET A 73 -6.76 -2.31 -14.34
N VAL A 74 -6.96 -1.08 -14.80
CA VAL A 74 -8.25 -0.38 -14.81
C VAL A 74 -8.57 0.06 -16.24
N ASN A 75 -9.82 -0.12 -16.68
CA ASN A 75 -10.29 0.34 -17.97
C ASN A 75 -11.27 1.52 -17.77
N PRO A 76 -10.83 2.77 -17.95
CA PRO A 76 -11.67 3.94 -17.74
C PRO A 76 -12.92 4.01 -18.64
N SER A 77 -12.91 3.32 -19.78
CA SER A 77 -14.08 3.28 -20.68
C SER A 77 -15.30 2.59 -20.06
N ASN A 78 -15.10 1.81 -19.00
CA ASN A 78 -16.18 1.14 -18.26
C ASN A 78 -16.85 2.04 -17.22
N PHE A 79 -16.29 3.21 -16.94
CA PHE A 79 -16.85 4.15 -15.96
C PHE A 79 -17.96 5.02 -16.56
N ARG A 80 -18.93 5.39 -15.73
CA ARG A 80 -20.00 6.33 -16.11
C ARG A 80 -19.45 7.73 -16.41
N GLN A 81 -18.51 8.18 -15.56
CA GLN A 81 -17.83 9.47 -15.70
C GLN A 81 -16.31 9.20 -15.71
N PRO A 82 -15.73 8.85 -16.87
CA PRO A 82 -14.36 8.32 -16.92
C PRO A 82 -13.33 9.16 -16.20
N LYS A 83 -13.34 10.48 -16.38
CA LYS A 83 -12.37 11.36 -15.73
C LYS A 83 -12.51 11.42 -14.21
N ARG A 84 -13.76 11.57 -13.73
CA ARG A 84 -14.03 11.64 -12.30
C ARG A 84 -13.74 10.31 -11.62
N ASP A 85 -14.24 9.24 -12.22
CA ASP A 85 -14.16 7.90 -11.63
C ASP A 85 -12.71 7.39 -11.63
N ASP A 86 -11.92 7.71 -12.65
CA ASP A 86 -10.50 7.41 -12.69
C ASP A 86 -9.73 8.13 -11.57
N ILE A 87 -10.06 9.38 -11.29
CA ILE A 87 -9.49 10.13 -10.14
C ILE A 87 -9.87 9.46 -8.82
N LEU A 88 -11.14 9.05 -8.65
CA LEU A 88 -11.58 8.37 -7.43
C LEU A 88 -10.85 7.04 -7.21
N VAL A 89 -10.63 6.27 -8.28
CA VAL A 89 -9.83 5.04 -8.22
C VAL A 89 -8.39 5.35 -7.84
N SER A 90 -7.79 6.37 -8.45
CA SER A 90 -6.40 6.77 -8.19
C SER A 90 -6.19 7.21 -6.73
N VAL A 91 -7.15 7.90 -6.14
CA VAL A 91 -7.09 8.35 -4.74
C VAL A 91 -7.35 7.22 -3.75
N ALA A 92 -8.07 6.17 -4.16
CA ALA A 92 -8.46 5.08 -3.27
C ALA A 92 -7.27 4.36 -2.61
N GLY A 93 -6.20 4.11 -3.35
CA GLY A 93 -4.97 3.48 -2.84
C GLY A 93 -4.32 4.32 -1.74
N PRO A 94 -3.92 5.56 -2.02
CA PRO A 94 -3.37 6.45 -1.01
C PRO A 94 -4.29 6.68 0.19
N ALA A 95 -5.60 6.81 -0.03
CA ALA A 95 -6.58 6.95 1.06
C ALA A 95 -6.60 5.73 1.98
N MET A 96 -6.52 4.53 1.42
CA MET A 96 -6.41 3.30 2.21
C MET A 96 -5.12 3.27 3.04
N ASN A 97 -4.00 3.69 2.46
CA ASN A 97 -2.75 3.77 3.19
C ASN A 97 -2.82 4.79 4.34
N LEU A 98 -3.46 5.92 4.15
CA LEU A 98 -3.68 6.89 5.23
C LEU A 98 -4.53 6.27 6.36
N LEU A 99 -5.59 5.56 6.03
CA LEU A 99 -6.43 4.88 7.00
C LEU A 99 -5.62 3.87 7.83
N LEU A 100 -4.84 3.03 7.17
CA LEU A 100 -3.98 2.05 7.86
C LEU A 100 -2.88 2.73 8.69
N GLY A 101 -2.33 3.81 8.20
CA GLY A 101 -1.38 4.64 8.94
C GLY A 101 -1.99 5.21 10.23
N PHE A 102 -3.22 5.73 10.16
CA PHE A 102 -3.96 6.19 11.33
C PHE A 102 -4.21 5.05 12.33
N ILE A 103 -4.64 3.90 11.87
CA ILE A 103 -4.88 2.74 12.73
C ILE A 103 -3.59 2.35 13.46
N ALA A 104 -2.48 2.22 12.74
CA ALA A 104 -1.18 1.89 13.32
C ALA A 104 -0.73 2.95 14.33
N PHE A 105 -0.90 4.23 14.01
CA PHE A 105 -0.59 5.34 14.93
C PHE A 105 -1.38 5.24 16.23
N TYR A 106 -2.68 5.00 16.16
CA TYR A 106 -3.51 4.86 17.37
C TYR A 106 -3.13 3.63 18.18
N ILE A 107 -2.75 2.53 17.55
CA ILE A 107 -2.24 1.34 18.25
C ILE A 107 -0.95 1.69 19.00
N ILE A 108 -0.01 2.38 18.36
CA ILE A 108 1.24 2.83 19.00
C ILE A 108 0.94 3.76 20.18
N LEU A 109 0.04 4.71 19.99
CA LEU A 109 -0.37 5.65 21.02
C LEU A 109 -0.99 4.91 22.22
N PHE A 110 -1.89 3.96 21.95
CA PHE A 110 -2.52 3.14 22.99
C PHE A 110 -1.50 2.33 23.79
N ILE A 111 -0.56 1.66 23.11
CA ILE A 111 0.52 0.90 23.75
C ILE A 111 1.31 1.81 24.70
N ARG A 112 1.66 3.02 24.25
CA ARG A 112 2.46 3.96 25.04
C ARG A 112 1.68 4.54 26.24
N THR A 113 0.45 4.94 26.02
CA THR A 113 -0.35 5.60 27.07
C THR A 113 -0.79 4.65 28.17
N HIS A 114 -1.03 3.38 27.84
CA HIS A 114 -1.48 2.36 28.78
C HIS A 114 -0.36 1.44 29.27
N ASN A 115 0.90 1.74 28.86
CA ASN A 115 2.07 0.93 29.21
C ASN A 115 1.84 -0.57 28.92
N VAL A 116 1.25 -0.87 27.76
CA VAL A 116 1.00 -2.25 27.34
C VAL A 116 2.32 -2.95 27.07
N ASP A 117 2.54 -4.09 27.71
CA ASP A 117 3.76 -4.87 27.51
C ASP A 117 3.69 -5.63 26.19
N VAL A 118 4.49 -5.22 25.22
CA VAL A 118 4.66 -5.87 23.91
C VAL A 118 6.13 -6.09 23.64
N SER A 119 6.44 -7.17 22.92
CA SER A 119 7.85 -7.42 22.55
C SER A 119 8.37 -6.30 21.64
N SER A 120 9.69 -6.06 21.69
CA SER A 120 10.35 -5.09 20.82
C SER A 120 10.15 -5.40 19.34
N ILE A 121 10.08 -6.68 18.97
CA ILE A 121 9.80 -7.13 17.60
C ILE A 121 8.39 -6.72 17.18
N THR A 122 7.38 -7.02 18.01
CA THR A 122 5.98 -6.64 17.72
C THR A 122 5.84 -5.13 17.59
N TYR A 123 6.43 -4.37 18.50
CA TYR A 123 6.41 -2.91 18.44
C TYR A 123 7.09 -2.38 17.17
N GLY A 124 8.25 -2.94 16.81
CA GLY A 124 8.97 -2.59 15.59
C GLY A 124 8.16 -2.87 14.32
N ILE A 125 7.46 -4.00 14.26
CA ILE A 125 6.57 -4.33 13.12
C ILE A 125 5.44 -3.30 13.00
N ILE A 126 4.79 -2.93 14.10
CA ILE A 126 3.70 -1.93 14.09
C ILE A 126 4.23 -0.56 13.63
N GLN A 127 5.42 -0.17 14.11
CA GLN A 127 6.07 1.07 13.64
C GLN A 127 6.32 1.06 12.14
N MET A 128 6.80 -0.06 11.58
CA MET A 128 7.04 -0.19 10.15
C MET A 128 5.74 -0.20 9.33
N ILE A 129 4.67 -0.77 9.84
CA ILE A 129 3.34 -0.66 9.22
C ILE A 129 2.93 0.81 9.11
N PHE A 130 3.11 1.58 10.17
CA PHE A 130 2.85 3.02 10.15
C PHE A 130 3.70 3.75 9.11
N VAL A 131 5.02 3.54 9.14
CA VAL A 131 5.97 4.22 8.24
C VAL A 131 5.69 3.92 6.78
N TYR A 132 5.53 2.64 6.42
CA TYR A 132 5.26 2.25 5.03
C TYR A 132 3.93 2.78 4.51
N ASN A 133 2.87 2.72 5.32
CA ASN A 133 1.56 3.23 4.90
C ASN A 133 1.57 4.74 4.68
N VAL A 134 2.20 5.50 5.58
CA VAL A 134 2.34 6.96 5.42
C VAL A 134 3.17 7.30 4.18
N ASN A 135 4.30 6.61 3.99
CA ASN A 135 5.16 6.84 2.84
C ASN A 135 4.44 6.51 1.51
N PHE A 136 3.74 5.38 1.44
CA PHE A 136 2.94 5.03 0.26
C PHE A 136 1.89 6.08 -0.06
N ALA A 137 1.18 6.57 0.97
CA ALA A 137 0.19 7.62 0.79
C ALA A 137 0.81 8.90 0.23
N ILE A 138 1.90 9.37 0.82
CA ILE A 138 2.56 10.62 0.40
C ILE A 138 3.13 10.49 -1.01
N PHE A 139 3.90 9.42 -1.29
CA PHE A 139 4.54 9.25 -2.59
C PHE A 139 3.52 9.09 -3.71
N ASN A 140 2.43 8.34 -3.50
CA ASN A 140 1.43 8.10 -4.52
C ASN A 140 0.45 9.27 -4.71
N MET A 141 0.46 10.25 -3.83
CA MET A 141 -0.26 11.51 -4.02
C MET A 141 0.51 12.53 -4.86
N LEU A 142 1.80 12.30 -5.10
CA LEU A 142 2.60 13.19 -5.93
C LEU A 142 2.19 13.07 -7.41
N PRO A 143 2.11 14.20 -8.15
CA PRO A 143 1.70 14.18 -9.57
C PRO A 143 2.88 13.80 -10.49
N ILE A 144 3.58 12.73 -10.19
CA ILE A 144 4.76 12.25 -10.93
C ILE A 144 4.47 10.85 -11.46
N PRO A 145 4.46 10.61 -12.79
CA PRO A 145 4.34 9.27 -13.34
C PRO A 145 5.52 8.38 -12.89
N PRO A 146 5.31 7.09 -12.58
CA PRO A 146 4.08 6.29 -12.71
C PRO A 146 3.21 6.26 -11.44
N LEU A 147 3.24 7.29 -10.61
CA LEU A 147 2.50 7.36 -9.35
C LEU A 147 1.01 7.69 -9.57
N ASP A 148 0.15 7.32 -8.60
CA ASP A 148 -1.30 7.49 -8.69
C ASP A 148 -1.74 8.95 -8.89
N GLY A 149 -1.06 9.89 -8.26
CA GLY A 149 -1.34 11.32 -8.37
C GLY A 149 -1.09 11.92 -9.75
N SER A 150 -0.53 11.15 -10.70
CA SER A 150 -0.30 11.59 -12.08
C SER A 150 -1.52 11.46 -12.99
N HIS A 151 -2.59 10.86 -12.52
CA HIS A 151 -3.82 10.63 -13.30
C HIS A 151 -4.80 11.80 -13.29
#